data_dbd2af82a349edf6bcdb868cdb5556c2
#
_entry.id   dbd2af82a349edf6bcdb868cdb5556c2
#
_cell.length_a   1.000
_cell.length_b   1.000
_cell.length_c   1.000
_cell.angle_alpha   90.00
_cell.angle_beta   90.00
_cell.angle_gamma   90.00
#
_symmetry.space_group_name_H-M   'P 1'
#
loop_
_entity.id
_entity.type
_entity.pdbx_description
1 polymer ?
#
loop_
_entity_poly.entity_id
_entity_poly.type
_entity_poly.pdbx_seq_one_letter_code
_entity_poly.pdbx_strand_id
1 'polypeptide(L)'
;MRINTKRTIVALAAVLLVGTGVVFASPSPPSSDALEDQLATYSSGRASILLAEIQKESRELRRHADTLGTFAGSPRHSWQSHVFYLNKVKGHINAVGERTAELQQIRYAVLPWQQQAITQVTSHAAKVAASTQAAILYLNENQSRLFVSEYGDHLTTIADSSEDMKQTVDKFLDYEKTQRKLQQLQNELELGG
;
A
#
# COMPACT_ATOMS: atom_id res chain seq x y z
N MET A 1 -15.32 -7.72 -33.34
CA MET A 1 -15.11 -8.87 -32.46
C MET A 1 -15.73 -8.56 -31.11
N ARG A 2 -16.92 -9.13 -30.81
CA ARG A 2 -17.70 -8.81 -29.60
C ARG A 2 -17.28 -9.76 -28.49
N ILE A 3 -16.73 -9.24 -27.39
CA ILE A 3 -16.40 -10.03 -26.21
C ILE A 3 -17.58 -9.98 -25.26
N ASN A 4 -18.21 -11.13 -25.07
CA ASN A 4 -19.40 -11.37 -24.26
C ASN A 4 -18.94 -11.68 -22.81
N THR A 5 -19.06 -10.74 -21.89
CA THR A 5 -18.73 -10.94 -20.48
C THR A 5 -19.92 -11.61 -19.78
N LYS A 6 -19.88 -12.92 -19.64
CA LYS A 6 -20.84 -13.68 -18.84
C LYS A 6 -20.55 -13.48 -17.36
N ARG A 7 -21.45 -12.81 -16.65
CA ARG A 7 -21.49 -12.75 -15.19
C ARG A 7 -21.86 -14.12 -14.66
N THR A 8 -20.96 -14.80 -14.00
CA THR A 8 -21.22 -16.06 -13.30
C THR A 8 -21.78 -15.75 -11.91
N ILE A 9 -23.10 -15.94 -11.75
CA ILE A 9 -23.77 -15.92 -10.45
C ILE A 9 -23.54 -17.30 -9.84
N VAL A 10 -22.80 -17.37 -8.72
CA VAL A 10 -22.66 -18.59 -7.93
C VAL A 10 -23.90 -18.72 -7.05
N ALA A 11 -24.81 -19.59 -7.44
CA ALA A 11 -25.94 -19.99 -6.62
C ALA A 11 -25.48 -21.04 -5.60
N LEU A 12 -25.57 -20.70 -4.31
CA LEU A 12 -25.32 -21.65 -3.22
C LEU A 12 -26.57 -22.51 -3.03
N ALA A 13 -26.44 -23.82 -3.29
CA ALA A 13 -27.51 -24.80 -3.10
C ALA A 13 -27.78 -25.03 -1.62
N ALA A 14 -29.03 -24.85 -1.20
CA ALA A 14 -29.53 -25.21 0.13
C ALA A 14 -29.79 -26.71 0.20
N VAL A 15 -29.12 -27.42 1.09
CA VAL A 15 -29.42 -28.83 1.43
C VAL A 15 -30.55 -28.84 2.48
N LEU A 16 -31.71 -29.34 2.10
CA LEU A 16 -32.84 -29.62 2.99
C LEU A 16 -32.63 -30.98 3.73
N LEU A 17 -32.33 -30.93 5.02
CA LEU A 17 -32.39 -32.06 5.92
C LEU A 17 -33.69 -31.93 6.73
N VAL A 18 -34.67 -32.82 6.50
CA VAL A 18 -35.88 -33.01 7.28
C VAL A 18 -35.51 -33.86 8.50
N GLY A 19 -35.66 -33.33 9.71
CA GLY A 19 -35.46 -34.09 10.95
C GLY A 19 -35.97 -33.33 12.16
N THR A 20 -37.16 -33.74 12.67
CA THR A 20 -37.72 -33.62 14.05
C THR A 20 -37.42 -32.37 14.86
N GLY A 21 -38.39 -31.49 14.95
CA GLY A 21 -38.97 -30.77 16.07
C GLY A 21 -38.05 -30.21 17.19
N VAL A 22 -37.04 -29.41 16.86
CA VAL A 22 -36.50 -28.42 17.80
C VAL A 22 -36.63 -27.09 17.09
N VAL A 23 -37.44 -26.18 17.61
CA VAL A 23 -37.56 -24.80 17.13
C VAL A 23 -36.27 -24.10 17.51
N PHE A 24 -35.25 -24.25 16.68
CA PHE A 24 -34.11 -23.32 16.70
C PHE A 24 -34.66 -22.01 16.13
N ALA A 25 -34.73 -20.99 16.96
CA ALA A 25 -34.87 -19.63 16.47
C ALA A 25 -33.73 -19.38 15.48
N SER A 26 -34.03 -19.43 14.18
CA SER A 26 -33.04 -19.08 13.15
C SER A 26 -32.65 -17.64 13.42
N PRO A 27 -31.34 -17.35 13.59
CA PRO A 27 -30.91 -15.97 13.69
C PRO A 27 -31.37 -15.24 12.43
N SER A 28 -32.07 -14.14 12.61
CA SER A 28 -32.47 -13.29 11.49
C SER A 28 -31.24 -12.93 10.67
N PRO A 29 -31.28 -12.98 9.33
CA PRO A 29 -30.16 -12.54 8.52
C PRO A 29 -29.83 -11.09 8.92
N PRO A 30 -28.51 -10.75 9.00
CA PRO A 30 -28.11 -9.40 9.33
C PRO A 30 -28.72 -8.41 8.33
N SER A 31 -29.16 -7.24 8.82
CA SER A 31 -29.67 -6.18 7.95
C SER A 31 -28.57 -5.76 6.94
N SER A 32 -28.98 -5.26 5.77
CA SER A 32 -28.04 -4.73 4.77
C SER A 32 -27.06 -3.73 5.37
N ASP A 33 -27.54 -2.87 6.25
CA ASP A 33 -26.76 -1.84 6.93
C ASP A 33 -25.68 -2.45 7.86
N ALA A 34 -26.01 -3.54 8.57
CA ALA A 34 -25.04 -4.26 9.41
C ALA A 34 -23.93 -4.95 8.58
N LEU A 35 -24.26 -5.43 7.38
CA LEU A 35 -23.28 -5.99 6.46
C LEU A 35 -22.37 -4.91 5.86
N GLU A 36 -22.92 -3.74 5.51
CA GLU A 36 -22.15 -2.60 5.01
C GLU A 36 -21.17 -2.08 6.08
N ASP A 37 -21.60 -1.94 7.32
CA ASP A 37 -20.75 -1.55 8.45
C ASP A 37 -19.61 -2.54 8.70
N GLN A 38 -19.90 -3.84 8.63
CA GLN A 38 -18.87 -4.88 8.77
C GLN A 38 -17.85 -4.83 7.62
N LEU A 39 -18.31 -4.65 6.39
CA LEU A 39 -17.44 -4.51 5.23
C LEU A 39 -16.56 -3.25 5.32
N ALA A 40 -17.12 -2.12 5.75
CA ALA A 40 -16.37 -0.88 5.94
C ALA A 40 -15.30 -1.04 7.04
N THR A 41 -15.64 -1.67 8.16
CA THR A 41 -14.71 -1.95 9.26
C THR A 41 -13.58 -2.87 8.81
N TYR A 42 -13.89 -3.96 8.10
CA TYR A 42 -12.92 -4.88 7.56
C TYR A 42 -11.98 -4.19 6.55
N SER A 43 -12.56 -3.44 5.61
CA SER A 43 -11.80 -2.73 4.58
C SER A 43 -10.88 -1.67 5.17
N SER A 44 -11.35 -0.93 6.19
CA SER A 44 -10.53 0.07 6.90
C SER A 44 -9.38 -0.59 7.66
N GLY A 45 -9.61 -1.71 8.33
CA GLY A 45 -8.53 -2.48 8.98
C GLY A 45 -7.49 -3.01 7.99
N ARG A 46 -7.95 -3.54 6.85
CA ARG A 46 -7.05 -3.99 5.77
C ARG A 46 -6.22 -2.85 5.19
N ALA A 47 -6.84 -1.69 4.97
CA ALA A 47 -6.13 -0.50 4.48
C ALA A 47 -5.02 -0.07 5.44
N SER A 48 -5.26 -0.06 6.75
CA SER A 48 -4.24 0.29 7.75
C SER A 48 -3.06 -0.68 7.73
N ILE A 49 -3.31 -1.97 7.57
CA ILE A 49 -2.26 -2.99 7.44
C ILE A 49 -1.42 -2.74 6.17
N LEU A 50 -2.06 -2.55 5.02
CA LEU A 50 -1.37 -2.30 3.76
C LEU A 50 -0.56 -1.00 3.79
N LEU A 51 -1.08 0.06 4.40
CA LEU A 51 -0.35 1.31 4.61
C LEU A 51 0.89 1.10 5.49
N ALA A 52 0.80 0.33 6.58
CA ALA A 52 1.95 0.02 7.43
C ALA A 52 3.02 -0.81 6.67
N GLU A 53 2.61 -1.73 5.81
CA GLU A 53 3.53 -2.46 4.94
C GLU A 53 4.22 -1.52 3.94
N ILE A 54 3.49 -0.61 3.31
CA ILE A 54 4.05 0.43 2.42
C ILE A 54 5.05 1.32 3.17
N GLN A 55 4.76 1.71 4.40
CA GLN A 55 5.69 2.47 5.24
C GLN A 55 7.04 1.74 5.41
N LYS A 56 6.99 0.42 5.66
CA LYS A 56 8.20 -0.41 5.79
C LYS A 56 8.98 -0.44 4.48
N GLU A 57 8.33 -0.70 3.36
CA GLU A 57 8.96 -0.73 2.04
C GLU A 57 9.57 0.64 1.67
N SER A 58 8.87 1.75 2.00
CA SER A 58 9.36 3.11 1.75
C SER A 58 10.67 3.41 2.47
N ARG A 59 10.83 2.94 3.70
CA ARG A 59 12.10 3.06 4.45
C ARG A 59 13.25 2.33 3.77
N GLU A 60 13.01 1.14 3.27
CA GLU A 60 14.01 0.35 2.56
C GLU A 60 14.35 0.98 1.19
N LEU A 61 13.35 1.49 0.47
CA LEU A 61 13.55 2.25 -0.77
C LEU A 61 14.48 3.43 -0.53
N ARG A 62 14.16 4.27 0.48
CA ARG A 62 14.98 5.43 0.85
C ARG A 62 16.41 5.02 1.16
N ARG A 63 16.59 4.02 2.01
CA ARG A 63 17.92 3.53 2.42
C ARG A 63 18.76 3.05 1.24
N HIS A 64 18.16 2.33 0.30
CA HIS A 64 18.89 1.85 -0.88
C HIS A 64 19.17 2.95 -1.88
N ALA A 65 18.27 3.93 -2.04
CA ALA A 65 18.49 5.10 -2.88
C ALA A 65 19.62 5.99 -2.33
N ASP A 66 19.66 6.24 -1.02
CA ASP A 66 20.77 6.98 -0.37
C ASP A 66 22.11 6.28 -0.55
N THR A 67 22.15 4.94 -0.45
CA THR A 67 23.36 4.15 -0.72
C THR A 67 23.81 4.32 -2.16
N LEU A 68 22.89 4.25 -3.12
CA LEU A 68 23.17 4.46 -4.54
C LEU A 68 23.66 5.89 -4.81
N GLY A 69 23.07 6.90 -4.17
CA GLY A 69 23.52 8.30 -4.27
C GLY A 69 24.97 8.47 -3.82
N THR A 70 25.34 7.79 -2.72
CA THR A 70 26.74 7.76 -2.25
C THR A 70 27.68 7.11 -3.29
N PHE A 71 27.22 6.05 -3.96
CA PHE A 71 28.01 5.39 -5.01
C PHE A 71 28.17 6.25 -6.26
N ALA A 72 27.07 6.90 -6.68
CA ALA A 72 27.08 7.79 -7.85
C ALA A 72 28.06 8.98 -7.68
N GLY A 73 28.26 9.45 -6.45
CA GLY A 73 29.25 10.49 -6.14
C GLY A 73 30.71 10.02 -6.10
N SER A 74 30.97 8.72 -6.31
CA SER A 74 32.33 8.16 -6.18
C SER A 74 32.72 7.25 -7.35
N PRO A 75 33.80 7.52 -8.07
CA PRO A 75 34.27 6.68 -9.18
C PRO A 75 34.81 5.31 -8.72
N ARG A 76 34.87 5.05 -7.42
CA ARG A 76 35.40 3.80 -6.86
C ARG A 76 34.43 2.64 -6.91
N HIS A 77 33.13 2.91 -7.11
CA HIS A 77 32.11 1.87 -7.15
C HIS A 77 31.88 1.36 -8.57
N SER A 78 31.87 0.04 -8.71
CA SER A 78 31.63 -0.60 -10.00
C SER A 78 30.13 -0.50 -10.39
N TRP A 79 29.86 -0.53 -11.70
CA TRP A 79 28.49 -0.56 -12.21
C TRP A 79 27.69 -1.77 -11.68
N GLN A 80 28.36 -2.89 -11.37
CA GLN A 80 27.71 -4.06 -10.76
C GLN A 80 27.15 -3.76 -9.36
N SER A 81 27.84 -2.92 -8.58
CA SER A 81 27.34 -2.46 -7.28
C SER A 81 26.05 -1.66 -7.45
N HIS A 82 25.99 -0.81 -8.46
CA HIS A 82 24.78 -0.05 -8.79
C HIS A 82 23.63 -0.98 -9.22
N VAL A 83 23.90 -1.98 -10.08
CA VAL A 83 22.91 -3.00 -10.47
C VAL A 83 22.34 -3.71 -9.24
N PHE A 84 23.19 -4.13 -8.31
CA PHE A 84 22.76 -4.84 -7.11
C PHE A 84 21.76 -4.02 -6.28
N TYR A 85 22.05 -2.74 -6.02
CA TYR A 85 21.18 -1.89 -5.22
C TYR A 85 19.93 -1.42 -6.00
N LEU A 86 20.03 -1.14 -7.31
CA LEU A 86 18.86 -0.86 -8.14
C LEU A 86 17.89 -2.03 -8.19
N ASN A 87 18.37 -3.27 -8.21
CA ASN A 87 17.51 -4.44 -8.13
C ASN A 87 16.78 -4.52 -6.77
N LYS A 88 17.42 -4.10 -5.68
CA LYS A 88 16.75 -3.98 -4.37
C LYS A 88 15.67 -2.91 -4.39
N VAL A 89 15.98 -1.71 -4.92
CA VAL A 89 15.00 -0.64 -5.11
C VAL A 89 13.81 -1.13 -5.94
N LYS A 90 14.08 -1.81 -7.06
CA LYS A 90 13.05 -2.40 -7.91
C LYS A 90 12.18 -3.41 -7.16
N GLY A 91 12.77 -4.27 -6.33
CA GLY A 91 12.03 -5.23 -5.52
C GLY A 91 11.06 -4.54 -4.55
N HIS A 92 11.54 -3.53 -3.84
CA HIS A 92 10.71 -2.78 -2.89
C HIS A 92 9.60 -1.96 -3.57
N ILE A 93 9.89 -1.30 -4.70
CA ILE A 93 8.83 -0.54 -5.40
C ILE A 93 7.78 -1.46 -6.03
N ASN A 94 8.14 -2.64 -6.48
CA ASN A 94 7.17 -3.63 -6.93
C ASN A 94 6.26 -4.06 -5.76
N ALA A 95 6.83 -4.33 -4.58
CA ALA A 95 6.06 -4.64 -3.38
C ALA A 95 5.10 -3.50 -2.99
N VAL A 96 5.54 -2.25 -3.07
CA VAL A 96 4.65 -1.07 -2.90
C VAL A 96 3.54 -1.06 -3.95
N GLY A 97 3.86 -1.35 -5.21
CA GLY A 97 2.89 -1.42 -6.30
C GLY A 97 1.78 -2.44 -6.06
N GLU A 98 2.12 -3.65 -5.59
CA GLU A 98 1.15 -4.70 -5.25
C GLU A 98 0.19 -4.24 -4.14
N ARG A 99 0.72 -3.66 -3.04
CA ARG A 99 -0.10 -3.16 -1.94
C ARG A 99 -0.96 -1.97 -2.34
N THR A 100 -0.43 -1.10 -3.19
CA THR A 100 -1.19 0.03 -3.73
C THR A 100 -2.33 -0.46 -4.62
N ALA A 101 -2.12 -1.51 -5.41
CA ALA A 101 -3.18 -2.12 -6.22
C ALA A 101 -4.30 -2.72 -5.34
N GLU A 102 -3.96 -3.41 -4.24
CA GLU A 102 -4.95 -3.89 -3.27
C GLU A 102 -5.71 -2.73 -2.62
N LEU A 103 -5.02 -1.66 -2.20
CA LEU A 103 -5.64 -0.45 -1.63
C LEU A 103 -6.64 0.19 -2.61
N GLN A 104 -6.33 0.22 -3.91
CA GLN A 104 -7.24 0.77 -4.92
C GLN A 104 -8.52 -0.07 -5.06
N GLN A 105 -8.46 -1.40 -4.86
CA GLN A 105 -9.63 -2.28 -4.91
C GLN A 105 -10.63 -1.99 -3.79
N ILE A 106 -10.14 -1.62 -2.60
CA ILE A 106 -10.98 -1.35 -1.42
C ILE A 106 -11.24 0.15 -1.20
N ARG A 107 -10.76 1.02 -2.07
CA ARG A 107 -10.74 2.47 -1.87
C ARG A 107 -12.10 3.07 -1.52
N TYR A 108 -13.18 2.59 -2.13
CA TYR A 108 -14.52 3.12 -1.90
C TYR A 108 -15.19 2.59 -0.63
N ALA A 109 -14.62 1.55 -0.03
CA ALA A 109 -15.11 0.93 1.21
C ALA A 109 -14.33 1.33 2.46
N VAL A 110 -13.41 2.30 2.35
CA VAL A 110 -12.59 2.79 3.47
C VAL A 110 -12.95 4.21 3.86
N LEU A 111 -12.47 4.64 5.03
CA LEU A 111 -12.73 5.98 5.57
C LEU A 111 -12.15 7.09 4.67
N PRO A 112 -12.74 8.30 4.65
CA PRO A 112 -12.30 9.40 3.78
C PRO A 112 -10.83 9.74 3.92
N TRP A 113 -10.28 9.73 5.14
CA TRP A 113 -8.86 9.98 5.37
C TRP A 113 -7.97 8.87 4.80
N GLN A 114 -8.41 7.60 4.80
CA GLN A 114 -7.70 6.50 4.16
C GLN A 114 -7.74 6.63 2.63
N GLN A 115 -8.85 7.09 2.05
CA GLN A 115 -8.94 7.40 0.62
C GLN A 115 -7.91 8.46 0.21
N GLN A 116 -7.74 9.48 1.06
CA GLN A 116 -6.72 10.50 0.85
C GLN A 116 -5.30 9.92 0.95
N ALA A 117 -5.02 9.08 1.95
CA ALA A 117 -3.76 8.37 2.09
C ALA A 117 -3.43 7.54 0.84
N ILE A 118 -4.38 6.74 0.36
CA ILE A 118 -4.25 5.92 -0.84
C ILE A 118 -3.89 6.78 -2.06
N THR A 119 -4.56 7.91 -2.22
CA THR A 119 -4.28 8.83 -3.35
C THR A 119 -2.86 9.37 -3.31
N GLN A 120 -2.39 9.84 -2.16
CA GLN A 120 -1.06 10.42 -2.00
C GLN A 120 0.04 9.36 -2.15
N VAL A 121 -0.13 8.20 -1.50
CA VAL A 121 0.81 7.08 -1.60
C VAL A 121 0.93 6.59 -3.04
N THR A 122 -0.18 6.46 -3.77
CA THR A 122 -0.18 6.08 -5.19
C THR A 122 0.63 7.08 -6.04
N SER A 123 0.49 8.38 -5.77
CA SER A 123 1.26 9.41 -6.48
C SER A 123 2.76 9.31 -6.23
N HIS A 124 3.18 9.12 -4.96
CA HIS A 124 4.59 8.95 -4.62
C HIS A 124 5.15 7.65 -5.21
N ALA A 125 4.42 6.55 -5.12
CA ALA A 125 4.82 5.26 -5.69
C ALA A 125 5.04 5.35 -7.21
N ALA A 126 4.18 6.07 -7.93
CA ALA A 126 4.35 6.28 -9.37
C ALA A 126 5.64 7.07 -9.70
N LYS A 127 5.98 8.10 -8.91
CA LYS A 127 7.24 8.84 -9.08
C LYS A 127 8.45 7.96 -8.83
N VAL A 128 8.46 7.19 -7.75
CA VAL A 128 9.55 6.24 -7.44
C VAL A 128 9.71 5.22 -8.57
N ALA A 129 8.62 4.64 -9.06
CA ALA A 129 8.65 3.66 -10.15
C ALA A 129 9.23 4.26 -11.44
N ALA A 130 8.79 5.46 -11.83
CA ALA A 130 9.29 6.14 -13.03
C ALA A 130 10.79 6.46 -12.92
N SER A 131 11.24 7.01 -11.77
CA SER A 131 12.64 7.33 -11.55
C SER A 131 13.51 6.07 -11.44
N THR A 132 12.99 4.99 -10.86
CA THR A 132 13.69 3.69 -10.83
C THR A 132 13.88 3.14 -12.24
N GLN A 133 12.86 3.20 -13.08
CA GLN A 133 12.96 2.79 -14.48
C GLN A 133 13.98 3.64 -15.26
N ALA A 134 13.96 4.96 -15.08
CA ALA A 134 14.90 5.86 -15.70
C ALA A 134 16.34 5.59 -15.24
N ALA A 135 16.56 5.38 -13.94
CA ALA A 135 17.89 5.02 -13.41
C ALA A 135 18.41 3.69 -13.98
N ILE A 136 17.54 2.69 -14.16
CA ILE A 136 17.91 1.39 -14.76
C ILE A 136 18.29 1.57 -16.23
N LEU A 137 17.53 2.32 -17.01
CA LEU A 137 17.82 2.61 -18.41
C LEU A 137 19.16 3.35 -18.54
N TYR A 138 19.35 4.39 -17.73
CA TYR A 138 20.58 5.15 -17.71
C TYR A 138 21.79 4.27 -17.39
N LEU A 139 21.69 3.43 -16.36
CA LEU A 139 22.75 2.49 -15.98
C LEU A 139 23.12 1.54 -17.12
N ASN A 140 22.14 1.00 -17.84
CA ASN A 140 22.39 0.07 -18.94
C ASN A 140 23.16 0.72 -20.10
N GLU A 141 22.89 1.98 -20.37
CA GLU A 141 23.49 2.73 -21.48
C GLU A 141 24.82 3.40 -21.09
N ASN A 142 25.07 3.67 -19.80
CA ASN A 142 26.16 4.54 -19.34
C ASN A 142 27.03 3.90 -18.24
N GLN A 143 27.33 2.61 -18.30
CA GLN A 143 28.05 1.85 -17.26
C GLN A 143 29.36 2.49 -16.80
N SER A 144 30.05 3.23 -17.70
CA SER A 144 31.30 3.92 -17.41
C SER A 144 31.16 5.37 -16.94
N ARG A 145 29.94 5.91 -16.86
CA ARG A 145 29.67 7.32 -16.59
C ARG A 145 28.57 7.53 -15.54
N LEU A 146 28.55 6.73 -14.46
CA LEU A 146 27.51 6.78 -13.43
C LEU A 146 27.70 7.95 -12.44
N PHE A 147 28.74 8.72 -12.55
CA PHE A 147 29.04 9.88 -11.69
C PHE A 147 28.55 11.21 -12.27
N VAL A 148 27.70 11.19 -13.31
CA VAL A 148 27.10 12.40 -13.86
C VAL A 148 25.76 12.72 -13.18
N SER A 149 25.37 14.01 -13.23
CA SER A 149 24.21 14.55 -12.51
C SER A 149 22.89 13.83 -12.82
N GLU A 150 22.64 13.50 -14.10
CA GLU A 150 21.38 12.89 -14.54
C GLU A 150 21.05 11.58 -13.80
N TYR A 151 22.03 10.68 -13.64
CA TYR A 151 21.83 9.46 -12.85
C TYR A 151 21.60 9.80 -11.38
N GLY A 152 22.36 10.73 -10.82
CA GLY A 152 22.20 11.22 -9.46
C GLY A 152 20.82 11.83 -9.21
N ASP A 153 20.27 12.57 -10.16
CA ASP A 153 18.95 13.19 -10.07
C ASP A 153 17.82 12.14 -9.97
N HIS A 154 17.94 11.03 -10.73
CA HIS A 154 17.00 9.91 -10.58
C HIS A 154 17.07 9.28 -9.21
N LEU A 155 18.27 9.07 -8.66
CA LEU A 155 18.46 8.49 -7.34
C LEU A 155 17.92 9.41 -6.24
N THR A 156 18.15 10.72 -6.35
CA THR A 156 17.59 11.73 -5.44
C THR A 156 16.08 11.72 -5.48
N THR A 157 15.47 11.67 -6.67
CA THR A 157 14.02 11.59 -6.81
C THR A 157 13.44 10.32 -6.17
N ILE A 158 14.12 9.17 -6.30
CA ILE A 158 13.74 7.93 -5.62
C ILE A 158 13.78 8.12 -4.10
N ALA A 159 14.87 8.69 -3.57
CA ALA A 159 15.06 8.90 -2.14
C ALA A 159 13.99 9.84 -1.56
N ASP A 160 13.80 11.00 -2.16
CA ASP A 160 12.87 12.03 -1.69
C ASP A 160 11.41 11.57 -1.79
N SER A 161 11.00 10.99 -2.92
CA SER A 161 9.65 10.46 -3.06
C SER A 161 9.36 9.28 -2.15
N SER A 162 10.38 8.48 -1.79
CA SER A 162 10.25 7.41 -0.80
C SER A 162 10.08 7.96 0.62
N GLU A 163 10.80 9.03 0.97
CA GLU A 163 10.62 9.72 2.26
C GLU A 163 9.25 10.39 2.34
N ASP A 164 8.83 11.09 1.29
CA ASP A 164 7.49 11.70 1.22
C ASP A 164 6.38 10.65 1.40
N MET A 165 6.53 9.49 0.74
CA MET A 165 5.60 8.37 0.88
C MET A 165 5.55 7.85 2.32
N LYS A 166 6.71 7.64 2.94
CA LYS A 166 6.82 7.23 4.34
C LYS A 166 6.15 8.25 5.27
N GLN A 167 6.48 9.53 5.14
CA GLN A 167 5.91 10.60 5.98
C GLN A 167 4.40 10.73 5.81
N THR A 168 3.91 10.52 4.59
CA THR A 168 2.48 10.49 4.31
C THR A 168 1.83 9.38 5.11
N VAL A 169 2.36 8.16 5.04
CA VAL A 169 1.80 7.02 5.79
C VAL A 169 1.91 7.23 7.29
N ASP A 170 3.05 7.74 7.80
CA ASP A 170 3.25 8.05 9.21
C ASP A 170 2.11 8.94 9.74
N LYS A 171 1.82 10.05 9.05
CA LYS A 171 0.76 11.00 9.44
C LYS A 171 -0.62 10.33 9.53
N PHE A 172 -0.94 9.46 8.58
CA PHE A 172 -2.23 8.79 8.55
C PHE A 172 -2.36 7.70 9.61
N LEU A 173 -1.30 6.93 9.86
CA LEU A 173 -1.28 5.94 10.95
C LEU A 173 -1.33 6.59 12.33
N ASP A 174 -0.66 7.72 12.53
CA ASP A 174 -0.74 8.49 13.77
C ASP A 174 -2.13 9.10 13.98
N TYR A 175 -2.76 9.59 12.93
CA TYR A 175 -4.15 10.04 12.97
C TYR A 175 -5.08 8.90 13.40
N GLU A 176 -4.98 7.73 12.79
CA GLU A 176 -5.77 6.54 13.15
C GLU A 176 -5.60 6.17 14.62
N LYS A 177 -4.36 6.11 15.10
CA LYS A 177 -4.03 5.82 16.50
C LYS A 177 -4.69 6.84 17.44
N THR A 178 -4.68 8.12 17.07
CA THR A 178 -5.30 9.19 17.84
C THR A 178 -6.82 9.04 17.90
N GLN A 179 -7.45 8.72 16.76
CA GLN A 179 -8.91 8.49 16.70
C GLN A 179 -9.34 7.29 17.56
N ARG A 180 -8.60 6.17 17.48
CA ARG A 180 -8.88 4.99 18.33
C ARG A 180 -8.77 5.32 19.82
N LYS A 181 -7.75 6.12 20.22
CA LYS A 181 -7.58 6.54 21.61
C LYS A 181 -8.72 7.44 22.09
N LEU A 182 -9.17 8.37 21.26
CA LEU A 182 -10.34 9.22 21.58
C LEU A 182 -11.59 8.38 21.78
N GLN A 183 -11.87 7.45 20.90
CA GLN A 183 -13.03 6.56 21.01
C GLN A 183 -12.97 5.70 22.28
N GLN A 184 -11.79 5.17 22.61
CA GLN A 184 -11.60 4.42 23.85
C GLN A 184 -11.92 5.27 25.09
N LEU A 185 -11.39 6.49 25.17
CA LEU A 185 -11.64 7.41 26.27
C LEU A 185 -13.12 7.81 26.38
N GLN A 186 -13.81 8.02 25.27
CA GLN A 186 -15.25 8.27 25.25
C GLN A 186 -16.03 7.09 25.85
N ASN A 187 -15.72 5.87 25.40
CA ASN A 187 -16.38 4.67 25.94
C ASN A 187 -16.10 4.49 27.45
N GLU A 188 -14.90 4.79 27.94
CA GLU A 188 -14.56 4.72 29.35
C GLU A 188 -15.36 5.75 30.19
N LEU A 189 -15.58 6.96 29.67
CA LEU A 189 -16.39 7.99 30.32
C LEU A 189 -17.89 7.64 30.35
N GLU A 190 -18.41 7.04 29.29
CA GLU A 190 -19.81 6.61 29.21
C GLU A 190 -20.12 5.43 30.13
N LEU A 191 -19.15 4.53 30.37
CA LEU A 191 -19.32 3.37 31.25
C LEU A 191 -19.07 3.69 32.72
N GLY A 192 -18.41 4.83 33.03
CA GLY A 192 -18.06 5.25 34.38
C GLY A 192 -19.04 6.21 35.06
N GLY A 193 -20.15 6.57 34.39
CA GLY A 193 -21.25 7.42 34.88
C GLY A 193 -22.51 6.63 35.12
#